data_5db0d508eed76532501674598f722c5b
#
_entry.id   5db0d508eed76532501674598f722c5b
#
_cell.length_a   1.000
_cell.length_b   1.000
_cell.length_c   1.000
_cell.angle_alpha   90.00
_cell.angle_beta   90.00
_cell.angle_gamma   90.00
#
_symmetry.space_group_name_H-M   'P 1'
#
loop_
_entity.id
_entity.type
_entity.pdbx_description
1 polymer ?
#
loop_
_entity_poly.entity_id
_entity_poly.type
_entity_poly.pdbx_seq_one_letter_code
_entity_poly.pdbx_strand_id
1 'polypeptide(L)'
;MARAKPDGAALITTAVPDFRAALPAGGALIGLDLGTQTIGTAFCDAGWRFASPGKTLKRGKFGADKAVIEALIRERAVQGVVIGLPLNMDGSEGPRAQASRAYARNLAVLGLPILLWDERWSTLGAERGLIEQDMSRAKRATRIDSAAAAVILQGAIDALAGGVF
;
A
#
# COMPACT_ATOMS: atom_id res chain seq x y z
N MET A 1 13.36 -14.30 -4.00
CA MET A 1 12.94 -14.01 -5.37
C MET A 1 11.43 -14.14 -5.49
N ALA A 2 10.75 -13.12 -5.99
CA ALA A 2 9.33 -13.20 -6.20
C ALA A 2 9.02 -14.25 -7.28
N ARG A 3 8.07 -15.14 -6.99
CA ARG A 3 7.64 -16.13 -7.96
C ARG A 3 6.45 -15.57 -8.74
N ALA A 4 6.63 -15.39 -10.04
CA ALA A 4 5.51 -15.08 -10.91
C ALA A 4 4.53 -16.26 -10.96
N LYS A 5 3.24 -15.94 -11.08
CA LYS A 5 2.25 -16.97 -11.39
C LYS A 5 2.46 -17.50 -12.82
N PRO A 6 1.89 -18.66 -13.14
CA PRO A 6 2.05 -19.23 -14.48
C PRO A 6 1.62 -18.31 -15.64
N ASP A 7 0.74 -17.35 -15.34
CA ASP A 7 0.29 -16.35 -16.31
C ASP A 7 1.21 -15.12 -16.40
N GLY A 8 2.34 -15.12 -15.69
CA GLY A 8 3.27 -13.99 -15.64
C GLY A 8 2.92 -12.92 -14.65
N ALA A 9 1.78 -13.00 -13.97
CA ALA A 9 1.40 -12.03 -12.95
C ALA A 9 2.08 -12.35 -11.62
N ALA A 10 2.42 -11.31 -10.85
CA ALA A 10 3.01 -11.46 -9.54
C ALA A 10 2.00 -11.93 -8.49
N LEU A 11 2.49 -12.40 -7.36
CA LEU A 11 1.66 -12.80 -6.22
C LEU A 11 0.84 -11.62 -5.70
N ILE A 12 -0.45 -11.85 -5.46
CA ILE A 12 -1.31 -10.95 -4.70
C ILE A 12 -1.84 -11.76 -3.52
N THR A 13 -1.62 -11.28 -2.30
CA THR A 13 -2.01 -12.02 -1.10
C THR A 13 -2.42 -11.09 0.03
N THR A 14 -3.26 -11.61 0.93
CA THR A 14 -3.57 -10.97 2.21
C THR A 14 -2.74 -11.60 3.35
N ALA A 15 -1.98 -12.65 3.07
CA ALA A 15 -1.21 -13.38 4.06
C ALA A 15 0.22 -12.83 4.12
N VAL A 16 0.59 -12.24 5.25
CA VAL A 16 1.91 -11.66 5.46
C VAL A 16 3.03 -12.69 5.26
N PRO A 17 2.93 -13.93 5.77
CA PRO A 17 3.99 -14.94 5.52
C PRO A 17 4.22 -15.23 4.04
N ASP A 18 3.17 -15.29 3.23
CA ASP A 18 3.28 -15.54 1.80
C ASP A 18 3.96 -14.37 1.10
N PHE A 19 3.61 -13.15 1.48
CA PHE A 19 4.24 -11.93 0.95
C PHE A 19 5.73 -11.91 1.30
N ARG A 20 6.06 -12.18 2.56
CA ARG A 20 7.45 -12.24 3.02
C ARG A 20 8.26 -13.27 2.24
N ALA A 21 7.70 -14.45 2.01
CA ALA A 21 8.37 -15.51 1.25
C ALA A 21 8.63 -15.12 -0.21
N ALA A 22 7.81 -14.24 -0.77
CA ALA A 22 7.97 -13.76 -2.15
C ALA A 22 8.99 -12.62 -2.29
N LEU A 23 9.39 -12.01 -1.18
CA LEU A 23 10.37 -10.92 -1.18
C LEU A 23 11.80 -11.47 -1.09
N PRO A 24 12.79 -10.75 -1.66
CA PRO A 24 14.18 -11.03 -1.30
C PRO A 24 14.40 -10.70 0.18
N ALA A 25 15.49 -11.18 0.75
CA ALA A 25 15.81 -10.93 2.15
C ALA A 25 16.00 -9.41 2.38
N GLY A 26 14.96 -8.76 2.87
CA GLY A 26 14.88 -7.31 2.95
C GLY A 26 14.38 -6.74 1.62
N GLY A 27 14.48 -5.44 1.46
CA GLY A 27 14.07 -4.74 0.25
C GLY A 27 13.11 -3.61 0.55
N ALA A 28 13.27 -2.50 -0.18
CA ALA A 28 12.40 -1.34 -0.03
C ALA A 28 10.97 -1.70 -0.49
N LEU A 29 9.97 -1.17 0.20
CA LEU A 29 8.58 -1.37 -0.12
C LEU A 29 7.89 -0.04 -0.36
N ILE A 30 6.85 -0.05 -1.19
CA ILE A 30 5.94 1.08 -1.36
C ILE A 30 4.59 0.73 -0.77
N GLY A 31 4.01 1.67 0.00
CA GLY A 31 2.64 1.57 0.48
C GLY A 31 1.74 2.48 -0.32
N LEU A 32 0.55 2.02 -0.65
CA LEU A 32 -0.44 2.78 -1.40
C LEU A 32 -1.76 2.84 -0.63
N ASP A 33 -2.28 4.04 -0.47
CA ASP A 33 -3.64 4.28 0.01
C ASP A 33 -4.48 4.78 -1.17
N LEU A 34 -5.39 3.94 -1.63
CA LEU A 34 -6.19 4.23 -2.82
C LEU A 34 -7.45 5.00 -2.44
N GLY A 35 -7.40 6.32 -2.54
CA GLY A 35 -8.56 7.18 -2.41
C GLY A 35 -9.36 7.25 -3.70
N THR A 36 -10.51 7.93 -3.66
CA THR A 36 -11.32 8.13 -4.86
C THR A 36 -10.72 9.13 -5.83
N GLN A 37 -9.98 10.11 -5.33
CA GLN A 37 -9.41 11.19 -6.14
C GLN A 37 -7.89 11.28 -6.04
N THR A 38 -7.29 10.64 -5.04
CA THR A 38 -5.84 10.69 -4.81
C THR A 38 -5.33 9.30 -4.45
N ILE A 39 -4.03 9.13 -4.62
CA ILE A 39 -3.30 7.95 -4.17
C ILE A 39 -2.20 8.43 -3.23
N GLY A 40 -2.31 8.10 -1.96
CA GLY A 40 -1.25 8.34 -1.00
C GLY A 40 -0.14 7.33 -1.18
N THR A 41 1.11 7.77 -1.08
CA THR A 41 2.27 6.88 -1.16
C THR A 41 3.10 6.96 0.10
N ALA A 42 3.74 5.86 0.43
CA ALA A 42 4.73 5.79 1.50
C ALA A 42 5.84 4.82 1.11
N PHE A 43 6.99 4.99 1.71
CA PHE A 43 8.14 4.14 1.42
C PHE A 43 8.82 3.71 2.70
N CYS A 44 9.41 2.54 2.69
CA CYS A 44 10.34 2.11 3.73
C CYS A 44 11.64 1.62 3.10
N ASP A 45 12.69 1.60 3.91
CA ASP A 45 13.98 1.06 3.49
C ASP A 45 14.00 -0.48 3.57
N ALA A 46 15.11 -1.06 3.15
CA ALA A 46 15.31 -2.51 3.16
C ALA A 46 15.31 -3.12 4.57
N GLY A 47 15.48 -2.31 5.60
CA GLY A 47 15.48 -2.77 6.99
C GLY A 47 14.10 -2.94 7.60
N TRP A 48 13.05 -2.49 6.93
CA TRP A 48 11.65 -2.57 7.39
C TRP A 48 11.42 -1.96 8.78
N ARG A 49 12.04 -0.83 9.04
CA ARG A 49 11.93 -0.15 10.35
C ARG A 49 10.86 0.92 10.39
N PHE A 50 10.92 1.85 9.46
CA PHE A 50 10.05 3.02 9.44
C PHE A 50 9.48 3.26 8.06
N ALA A 51 8.18 3.54 8.02
CA ALA A 51 7.51 4.00 6.82
C ALA A 51 7.46 5.53 6.84
N SER A 52 7.82 6.15 5.73
CA SER A 52 7.79 7.60 5.56
C SER A 52 6.79 7.98 4.48
N PRO A 53 5.95 9.01 4.71
CA PRO A 53 5.02 9.47 3.67
C PRO A 53 5.80 9.95 2.43
N GLY A 54 5.29 9.58 1.26
CA GLY A 54 5.78 10.06 -0.01
C GLY A 54 4.83 11.09 -0.63
N LYS A 55 4.89 11.20 -1.95
CA LYS A 55 3.99 12.10 -2.68
C LYS A 55 2.56 11.59 -2.66
N THR A 56 1.60 12.51 -2.60
CA THR A 56 0.20 12.19 -2.89
C THR A 56 -0.03 12.45 -4.38
N LEU A 57 -0.46 11.40 -5.09
CA LEU A 57 -0.70 11.47 -6.52
C LEU A 57 -2.16 11.81 -6.79
N LYS A 58 -2.41 12.65 -7.78
CA LYS A 58 -3.76 12.85 -8.27
C LYS A 58 -4.17 11.63 -9.08
N ARG A 59 -5.27 10.99 -8.68
CA ARG A 59 -5.73 9.78 -9.34
C ARG A 59 -6.39 10.14 -10.69
N GLY A 60 -5.89 9.55 -11.75
CA GLY A 60 -6.40 9.70 -13.10
C GLY A 60 -6.72 8.36 -13.72
N LYS A 61 -6.51 8.24 -15.01
CA LYS A 61 -6.63 6.95 -15.70
C LYS A 61 -5.54 6.01 -15.20
N PHE A 62 -5.86 4.73 -15.06
CA PHE A 62 -4.95 3.75 -14.51
C PHE A 62 -3.61 3.70 -15.24
N GLY A 63 -3.60 3.78 -16.56
CA GLY A 63 -2.35 3.75 -17.32
C GLY A 63 -1.37 4.86 -16.93
N ALA A 64 -1.88 6.07 -16.70
CA ALA A 64 -1.06 7.20 -16.25
C ALA A 64 -0.59 7.00 -14.81
N ASP A 65 -1.48 6.53 -13.93
CA ASP A 65 -1.14 6.25 -12.53
C ASP A 65 -0.09 5.15 -12.43
N LYS A 66 -0.26 4.09 -13.21
CA LYS A 66 0.69 2.98 -13.28
C LYS A 66 2.08 3.45 -13.70
N ALA A 67 2.16 4.35 -14.68
CA ALA A 67 3.44 4.88 -15.15
C ALA A 67 4.17 5.65 -14.05
N VAL A 68 3.45 6.47 -13.27
CA VAL A 68 4.03 7.20 -12.14
C VAL A 68 4.49 6.24 -11.04
N ILE A 69 3.67 5.27 -10.69
CA ILE A 69 4.01 4.26 -9.67
C ILE A 69 5.23 3.44 -10.12
N GLU A 70 5.28 3.04 -11.38
CA GLU A 70 6.42 2.31 -11.95
C GLU A 70 7.71 3.12 -11.86
N ALA A 71 7.64 4.43 -12.15
CA ALA A 71 8.79 5.32 -12.04
C ALA A 71 9.28 5.41 -10.58
N LEU A 72 8.37 5.52 -9.61
CA LEU A 72 8.71 5.54 -8.19
C LEU A 72 9.34 4.20 -7.75
N ILE A 73 8.83 3.10 -8.22
CA ILE A 73 9.37 1.77 -7.95
C ILE A 73 10.81 1.65 -8.44
N ARG A 74 11.07 2.10 -9.66
CA ARG A 74 12.43 2.11 -10.23
C ARG A 74 13.37 3.04 -9.47
N GLU A 75 12.92 4.26 -9.21
CA GLU A 75 13.72 5.28 -8.52
C GLU A 75 14.18 4.82 -7.14
N ARG A 76 13.33 4.10 -6.43
CA ARG A 76 13.61 3.67 -5.06
C ARG A 76 13.97 2.19 -4.93
N ALA A 77 14.15 1.50 -6.03
CA ALA A 77 14.46 0.07 -6.04
C ALA A 77 13.47 -0.75 -5.19
N VAL A 78 12.19 -0.48 -5.34
CA VAL A 78 11.12 -1.13 -4.58
C VAL A 78 10.99 -2.59 -4.98
N GLN A 79 10.86 -3.47 -3.99
CA GLN A 79 10.80 -4.92 -4.19
C GLN A 79 9.39 -5.50 -3.95
N GLY A 80 8.50 -4.74 -3.37
CA GLY A 80 7.13 -5.18 -3.11
C GLY A 80 6.20 -4.02 -2.87
N VAL A 81 4.91 -4.28 -2.99
CA VAL A 81 3.85 -3.28 -2.89
C VAL A 81 2.89 -3.68 -1.78
N VAL A 82 2.54 -2.74 -0.93
CA VAL A 82 1.50 -2.90 0.10
C VAL A 82 0.35 -1.97 -0.24
N ILE A 83 -0.85 -2.51 -0.39
CA ILE A 83 -2.06 -1.74 -0.69
C ILE A 83 -3.04 -1.92 0.47
N GLY A 84 -3.56 -0.81 0.99
CA GLY A 84 -4.61 -0.87 2.01
C GLY A 84 -5.88 -1.51 1.47
N LEU A 85 -6.45 -2.42 2.24
CA LEU A 85 -7.71 -3.10 1.92
C LEU A 85 -8.79 -2.62 2.89
N PRO A 86 -9.70 -1.72 2.45
CA PRO A 86 -10.69 -1.13 3.33
C PRO A 86 -11.89 -2.07 3.52
N LEU A 87 -11.76 -3.00 4.44
CA LEU A 87 -12.85 -3.92 4.79
C LEU A 87 -13.90 -3.25 5.68
N ASN A 88 -15.14 -3.73 5.60
CA ASN A 88 -16.17 -3.36 6.54
C ASN A 88 -15.81 -3.91 7.94
N MET A 89 -16.44 -3.37 8.99
CA MET A 89 -16.13 -3.76 10.36
C MET A 89 -16.36 -5.24 10.64
N ASP A 90 -17.27 -5.88 9.91
CA ASP A 90 -17.53 -7.32 10.01
C ASP A 90 -16.57 -8.18 9.18
N GLY A 91 -15.63 -7.56 8.48
CA GLY A 91 -14.68 -8.25 7.63
C GLY A 91 -15.15 -8.46 6.19
N SER A 92 -16.37 -8.07 5.86
CA SER A 92 -16.87 -8.19 4.49
C SER A 92 -16.25 -7.13 3.58
N GLU A 93 -16.26 -7.40 2.27
CA GLU A 93 -15.74 -6.52 1.25
C GLU A 93 -16.86 -5.75 0.57
N GLY A 94 -16.82 -4.43 0.73
CA GLY A 94 -17.67 -3.53 -0.03
C GLY A 94 -17.01 -3.09 -1.34
N PRO A 95 -17.63 -2.11 -2.04
CA PRO A 95 -17.13 -1.64 -3.33
C PRO A 95 -15.69 -1.11 -3.30
N ARG A 96 -15.28 -0.46 -2.22
CA ARG A 96 -13.92 0.08 -2.09
C ARG A 96 -12.87 -1.03 -1.97
N ALA A 97 -13.18 -2.09 -1.21
CA ALA A 97 -12.29 -3.24 -1.10
C ALA A 97 -12.16 -3.96 -2.45
N GLN A 98 -13.27 -4.12 -3.15
CA GLN A 98 -13.27 -4.72 -4.49
C GLN A 98 -12.47 -3.88 -5.48
N ALA A 99 -12.57 -2.56 -5.41
CA ALA A 99 -11.78 -1.65 -6.24
C ALA A 99 -10.29 -1.77 -5.94
N SER A 100 -9.91 -1.89 -4.67
CA SER A 100 -8.51 -2.09 -4.29
C SER A 100 -7.97 -3.41 -4.81
N ARG A 101 -8.75 -4.47 -4.77
CA ARG A 101 -8.36 -5.76 -5.35
C ARG A 101 -8.19 -5.69 -6.87
N ALA A 102 -9.07 -4.99 -7.55
CA ALA A 102 -8.97 -4.78 -8.99
C ALA A 102 -7.71 -3.98 -9.35
N TYR A 103 -7.42 -2.94 -8.57
CA TYR A 103 -6.21 -2.16 -8.76
C TYR A 103 -4.95 -3.01 -8.57
N ALA A 104 -4.94 -3.85 -7.54
CA ALA A 104 -3.83 -4.79 -7.31
C ALA A 104 -3.63 -5.74 -8.49
N ARG A 105 -4.71 -6.31 -9.02
CA ARG A 105 -4.61 -7.19 -10.21
C ARG A 105 -3.99 -6.45 -11.38
N ASN A 106 -4.35 -5.20 -11.59
CA ASN A 106 -3.81 -4.41 -12.68
C ASN A 106 -2.34 -4.03 -12.45
N LEU A 107 -1.93 -3.80 -11.20
CA LEU A 107 -0.53 -3.53 -10.86
C LEU A 107 0.34 -4.79 -10.88
N ALA A 108 -0.24 -5.97 -10.78
CA ALA A 108 0.51 -7.23 -10.74
C ALA A 108 1.34 -7.46 -12.02
N VAL A 109 1.00 -6.79 -13.12
CA VAL A 109 1.78 -6.84 -14.36
C VAL A 109 3.19 -6.27 -14.21
N LEU A 110 3.44 -5.46 -13.16
CA LEU A 110 4.78 -4.94 -12.87
C LEU A 110 5.73 -6.01 -12.31
N GLY A 111 5.22 -7.18 -11.95
CA GLY A 111 6.03 -8.32 -11.53
C GLY A 111 6.43 -8.33 -10.06
N LEU A 112 5.98 -7.37 -9.26
CA LEU A 112 6.30 -7.33 -7.84
C LEU A 112 5.18 -7.96 -7.00
N PRO A 113 5.52 -8.67 -5.90
CA PRO A 113 4.51 -9.19 -5.01
C PRO A 113 3.72 -8.04 -4.36
N ILE A 114 2.43 -8.27 -4.16
CA ILE A 114 1.50 -7.29 -3.60
C ILE A 114 0.84 -7.89 -2.37
N LEU A 115 0.93 -7.16 -1.26
CA LEU A 115 0.21 -7.46 -0.03
C LEU A 115 -1.00 -6.54 0.08
N LEU A 116 -2.16 -7.12 0.25
CA LEU A 116 -3.37 -6.38 0.62
C LEU A 116 -3.48 -6.38 2.14
N TRP A 117 -3.29 -5.20 2.73
CA TRP A 117 -3.26 -5.02 4.18
C TRP A 117 -4.62 -4.58 4.71
N ASP A 118 -5.16 -5.33 5.67
CA ASP A 118 -6.43 -5.00 6.32
C ASP A 118 -6.27 -3.74 7.17
N GLU A 119 -6.88 -2.65 6.74
CA GLU A 119 -6.79 -1.35 7.41
C GLU A 119 -7.42 -1.36 8.81
N ARG A 120 -8.27 -2.34 9.14
CA ARG A 120 -8.84 -2.46 10.49
C ARG A 120 -7.77 -2.71 11.55
N TRP A 121 -6.60 -3.25 11.15
CA TRP A 121 -5.48 -3.49 12.07
C TRP A 121 -4.67 -2.23 12.41
N SER A 122 -5.07 -1.07 11.90
CA SER A 122 -4.35 0.18 12.09
C SER A 122 -5.18 1.21 12.88
N THR A 123 -4.51 2.26 13.38
CA THR A 123 -5.16 3.39 14.04
C THR A 123 -5.58 4.47 13.04
N LEU A 124 -5.72 4.12 11.79
CA LEU A 124 -5.93 5.02 10.67
C LEU A 124 -7.10 5.98 10.86
N GLY A 125 -8.24 5.48 11.36
CA GLY A 125 -9.43 6.31 11.59
C GLY A 125 -9.19 7.39 12.65
N ALA A 126 -8.53 7.05 13.74
CA ALA A 126 -8.20 7.99 14.81
C ALA A 126 -7.21 9.06 14.33
N GLU A 127 -6.19 8.65 13.59
CA GLU A 127 -5.19 9.58 13.03
C GLU A 127 -5.82 10.56 12.04
N ARG A 128 -6.70 10.08 11.17
CA ARG A 128 -7.43 10.95 10.24
C ARG A 128 -8.28 11.97 10.99
N GLY A 129 -8.96 11.57 12.05
CA GLY A 129 -9.76 12.47 12.85
C GLY A 129 -8.94 13.58 13.51
N LEU A 130 -7.77 13.25 14.04
CA LEU A 130 -6.88 14.23 14.64
C LEU A 130 -6.35 15.23 13.62
N ILE A 131 -5.96 14.77 12.44
CA ILE A 131 -5.43 15.63 11.37
C ILE A 131 -6.53 16.57 10.87
N GLU A 132 -7.75 16.09 10.71
CA GLU A 132 -8.87 16.88 10.21
C GLU A 132 -9.22 18.08 11.08
N GLN A 133 -8.92 18.04 12.38
CA GLN A 133 -9.22 19.13 13.29
C GLN A 133 -8.38 20.39 13.06
N ASP A 134 -7.17 20.24 12.50
CA ASP A 134 -6.16 21.30 12.52
C ASP A 134 -5.75 21.85 11.16
N MET A 135 -6.37 21.42 10.07
CA MET A 135 -5.88 21.74 8.72
C MET A 135 -6.97 22.25 7.78
N SER A 136 -6.57 23.04 6.78
CA SER A 136 -7.48 23.43 5.69
C SER A 136 -7.88 22.17 4.88
N ARG A 137 -9.06 22.27 4.24
CA ARG A 137 -9.66 21.11 3.56
C ARG A 137 -8.73 20.47 2.51
N ALA A 138 -8.10 21.29 1.67
CA ALA A 138 -7.20 20.79 0.63
C ALA A 138 -5.93 20.18 1.22
N LYS A 139 -5.32 20.85 2.20
CA LYS A 139 -4.13 20.34 2.89
C LYS A 139 -4.44 19.09 3.68
N ARG A 140 -5.63 19.01 4.30
CA ARG A 140 -6.08 17.82 5.03
C ARG A 140 -6.14 16.60 4.13
N ALA A 141 -6.78 16.72 2.98
CA ALA A 141 -6.92 15.61 2.04
C ALA A 141 -5.55 15.05 1.63
N THR A 142 -4.64 15.92 1.20
CA THR A 142 -3.29 15.52 0.78
C THR A 142 -2.51 14.85 1.92
N ARG A 143 -2.55 15.44 3.10
CA ARG A 143 -1.80 14.94 4.24
C ARG A 143 -2.38 13.66 4.83
N ILE A 144 -3.71 13.54 4.83
CA ILE A 144 -4.41 12.32 5.28
C ILE A 144 -4.00 11.15 4.40
N ASP A 145 -3.99 11.31 3.07
CA ASP A 145 -3.69 10.21 2.16
C ASP A 145 -2.24 9.74 2.29
N SER A 146 -1.28 10.66 2.40
CA SER A 146 0.13 10.30 2.60
C SER A 146 0.38 9.71 3.98
N ALA A 147 -0.25 10.29 5.03
CA ALA A 147 -0.15 9.74 6.38
C ALA A 147 -0.81 8.36 6.46
N ALA A 148 -1.95 8.19 5.79
CA ALA A 148 -2.65 6.91 5.72
C ALA A 148 -1.79 5.83 5.05
N ALA A 149 -1.14 6.16 3.95
CA ALA A 149 -0.23 5.23 3.28
C ALA A 149 0.94 4.83 4.19
N ALA A 150 1.48 5.78 4.96
CA ALA A 150 2.56 5.49 5.92
C ALA A 150 2.08 4.58 7.06
N VAL A 151 0.85 4.79 7.56
CA VAL A 151 0.27 3.93 8.61
C VAL A 151 0.03 2.52 8.09
N ILE A 152 -0.51 2.39 6.88
CA ILE A 152 -0.71 1.10 6.22
C ILE A 152 0.63 0.37 6.08
N LEU A 153 1.63 1.03 5.55
CA LEU A 153 2.93 0.44 5.33
C LEU A 153 3.63 0.10 6.65
N GLN A 154 3.55 0.97 7.66
CA GLN A 154 4.14 0.72 8.97
C GLN A 154 3.54 -0.53 9.61
N GLY A 155 2.21 -0.69 9.57
CA GLY A 155 1.55 -1.90 10.07
C GLY A 155 2.07 -3.15 9.38
N ALA A 156 2.19 -3.11 8.08
CA ALA A 156 2.69 -4.24 7.29
C ALA A 156 4.15 -4.58 7.60
N ILE A 157 5.03 -3.58 7.68
CA ILE A 157 6.45 -3.84 7.96
C ILE A 157 6.69 -4.27 9.40
N ASP A 158 5.90 -3.80 10.34
CA ASP A 158 5.95 -4.29 11.73
C ASP A 158 5.59 -5.78 11.79
N ALA A 159 4.57 -6.19 11.06
CA ALA A 159 4.17 -7.59 10.95
C ALA A 159 5.26 -8.43 10.27
N LEU A 160 5.86 -7.91 9.20
CA LEU A 160 6.95 -8.60 8.50
C LEU A 160 8.17 -8.78 9.40
N ALA A 161 8.55 -7.75 10.15
CA ALA A 161 9.72 -7.77 11.02
C ALA A 161 9.48 -8.57 12.30
N GLY A 162 8.26 -8.50 12.85
CA GLY A 162 7.92 -9.16 14.11
C GLY A 162 7.81 -10.66 14.03
N GLY A 163 7.47 -11.20 12.86
CA GLY A 163 7.32 -12.64 12.65
C GLY A 163 6.17 -13.27 13.46
N VAL A 164 5.24 -12.47 13.96
CA VAL A 164 4.09 -12.91 14.74
C VAL A 164 2.82 -12.66 13.93
N PHE A 165 2.20 -13.70 13.49
CA PHE A 165 1.01 -13.63 12.65
C PHE A 165 -0.03 -14.64 13.10
#